data_b6f3072ec031f9569c8b33f87ebb953c
#
_entry.id   b6f3072ec031f9569c8b33f87ebb953c
#
_cell.length_a   1.000
_cell.length_b   1.000
_cell.length_c   1.000
_cell.angle_alpha   90.00
_cell.angle_beta   90.00
_cell.angle_gamma   90.00
#
_symmetry.space_group_name_H-M   'P 1'
#
loop_
_entity.id
_entity.type
_entity.pdbx_description
1 polymer ?
#
loop_
_entity_poly.entity_id
_entity_poly.type
_entity_poly.pdbx_seq_one_letter_code
_entity_poly.pdbx_strand_id
1 'polypeptide(L)'
;MAFFQKTRIIFYERFVKFFVMDENKKAKKILRILNKLYPKAPIPLKHKNIFTLLVSVLLSAQCTDLNVNNVTKNIYPKYNKPEHFVKLGRKKIENLIKKIGIFRIKAKSIYLMSRQILDKHNGRVPKTFEELEKLPGVGHKTASVVMSQGFGFPAFAVDTHIHRLAQRWGLTNGKNVIQTEKDLKRIFPKNTWSKLHLQIIFYGREFCKARECYGLTCKICNTCYPNRKKPIITKKA
;
A
#
# COMPACT_ATOMS: atom_id res chain seq x y z
N MET A 1 -3.72 32.98 42.81
CA MET A 1 -2.71 32.51 41.85
C MET A 1 -3.19 31.37 40.93
N ALA A 2 -4.09 30.49 41.32
CA ALA A 2 -4.53 29.35 40.49
C ALA A 2 -5.42 29.73 39.29
N PHE A 3 -6.13 30.85 39.32
CA PHE A 3 -7.02 31.28 38.23
C PHE A 3 -6.28 31.79 37.00
N PHE A 4 -5.11 32.42 37.18
CA PHE A 4 -4.27 32.93 36.06
C PHE A 4 -3.50 31.82 35.30
N GLN A 5 -3.21 30.69 35.94
CA GLN A 5 -2.56 29.57 35.28
C GLN A 5 -3.53 28.79 34.38
N LYS A 6 -4.78 28.57 34.78
CA LYS A 6 -5.80 27.88 33.97
C LYS A 6 -6.12 28.63 32.69
N THR A 7 -6.22 29.95 32.76
CA THR A 7 -6.53 30.81 31.58
C THR A 7 -5.38 30.82 30.58
N ARG A 8 -4.13 30.77 31.02
CA ARG A 8 -2.94 30.70 30.15
C ARG A 8 -2.83 29.35 29.42
N ILE A 9 -3.19 28.26 30.07
CA ILE A 9 -3.17 26.89 29.46
C ILE A 9 -4.27 26.78 28.41
N ILE A 10 -5.49 27.29 28.69
CA ILE A 10 -6.61 27.25 27.71
C ILE A 10 -6.33 28.17 26.53
N PHE A 11 -5.67 29.31 26.72
CA PHE A 11 -5.27 30.21 25.63
C PHE A 11 -4.16 29.61 24.80
N TYR A 12 -3.18 28.91 25.41
CA TYR A 12 -2.09 28.21 24.71
C TYR A 12 -2.59 27.02 23.91
N GLU A 13 -3.51 26.23 24.48
CA GLU A 13 -4.15 25.11 23.75
C GLU A 13 -5.03 25.60 22.60
N ARG A 14 -5.74 26.72 22.78
CA ARG A 14 -6.55 27.33 21.72
C ARG A 14 -5.68 27.95 20.63
N PHE A 15 -4.54 28.56 20.98
CA PHE A 15 -3.59 29.16 20.03
C PHE A 15 -2.82 28.10 19.26
N VAL A 16 -2.43 26.99 19.89
CA VAL A 16 -1.76 25.86 19.22
C VAL A 16 -2.75 25.13 18.27
N LYS A 17 -4.02 25.00 18.64
CA LYS A 17 -5.08 24.49 17.74
C LYS A 17 -5.32 25.36 16.51
N PHE A 18 -5.09 26.66 16.59
CA PHE A 18 -5.32 27.59 15.47
C PHE A 18 -4.25 27.47 14.37
N PHE A 19 -3.06 26.93 14.67
CA PHE A 19 -1.95 26.78 13.70
C PHE A 19 -1.80 25.38 13.11
N VAL A 20 -2.53 24.37 13.59
CA VAL A 20 -2.50 23.03 13.01
C VAL A 20 -3.56 22.93 11.92
N MET A 21 -3.13 22.84 10.67
CA MET A 21 -4.04 22.63 9.55
C MET A 21 -4.92 21.40 9.80
N ASP A 22 -6.23 21.57 9.69
CA ASP A 22 -7.22 20.50 9.79
C ASP A 22 -6.95 19.37 8.81
N GLU A 23 -7.25 18.11 9.20
CA GLU A 23 -7.01 16.90 8.40
C GLU A 23 -7.63 16.99 7.00
N ASN A 24 -8.85 17.53 6.90
CA ASN A 24 -9.54 17.67 5.62
C ASN A 24 -8.86 18.69 4.70
N LYS A 25 -8.35 19.78 5.27
CA LYS A 25 -7.54 20.77 4.51
C LYS A 25 -6.22 20.16 4.05
N LYS A 26 -5.55 19.35 4.90
CA LYS A 26 -4.34 18.60 4.51
C LYS A 26 -4.66 17.65 3.38
N ALA A 27 -5.72 16.84 3.50
CA ALA A 27 -6.12 15.86 2.50
C ALA A 27 -6.36 16.51 1.12
N LYS A 28 -7.11 17.63 1.07
CA LYS A 28 -7.34 18.38 -0.18
C LYS A 28 -6.03 18.86 -0.81
N LYS A 29 -5.09 19.39 -0.02
CA LYS A 29 -3.79 19.84 -0.53
C LYS A 29 -2.93 18.66 -1.00
N ILE A 30 -2.91 17.56 -0.26
CA ILE A 30 -2.20 16.33 -0.63
C ILE A 30 -2.72 15.78 -1.95
N LEU A 31 -4.05 15.62 -2.10
CA LEU A 31 -4.67 15.16 -3.35
C LEU A 31 -4.31 16.07 -4.53
N ARG A 32 -4.34 17.39 -4.35
CA ARG A 32 -3.97 18.35 -5.40
C ARG A 32 -2.52 18.17 -5.84
N ILE A 33 -1.59 18.03 -4.90
CA ILE A 33 -0.16 17.84 -5.21
C ILE A 33 0.07 16.49 -5.90
N LEU A 34 -0.51 15.40 -5.37
CA LEU A 34 -0.33 14.06 -5.91
C LEU A 34 -0.97 13.92 -7.29
N ASN A 35 -2.15 14.49 -7.53
CA ASN A 35 -2.80 14.49 -8.83
C ASN A 35 -2.03 15.29 -9.89
N LYS A 36 -1.35 16.37 -9.47
CA LYS A 36 -0.48 17.13 -10.39
C LYS A 36 0.79 16.35 -10.74
N LEU A 37 1.42 15.67 -9.77
CA LEU A 37 2.66 14.92 -9.99
C LEU A 37 2.40 13.59 -10.72
N TYR A 38 1.32 12.92 -10.37
CA TYR A 38 0.98 11.59 -10.89
C TYR A 38 -0.45 11.58 -11.44
N PRO A 39 -0.72 12.26 -12.56
CA PRO A 39 -2.06 12.29 -13.17
C PRO A 39 -2.53 10.88 -13.55
N LYS A 40 -1.60 10.03 -13.97
CA LYS A 40 -1.78 8.58 -14.13
C LYS A 40 -0.89 7.86 -13.13
N ALA A 41 -1.43 6.88 -12.42
CA ALA A 41 -0.69 6.06 -11.45
C ALA A 41 -0.95 4.57 -11.71
N PRO A 42 -0.37 4.00 -12.78
CA PRO A 42 -0.54 2.59 -13.09
C PRO A 42 0.18 1.71 -12.06
N ILE A 43 -0.35 0.50 -11.82
CA ILE A 43 0.35 -0.47 -10.99
C ILE A 43 1.69 -0.86 -11.66
N PRO A 44 2.82 -0.83 -10.92
CA PRO A 44 4.15 -1.10 -11.48
C PRO A 44 4.37 -2.59 -11.80
N LEU A 45 3.55 -3.50 -11.25
CA LEU A 45 3.65 -4.94 -11.49
C LEU A 45 3.01 -5.32 -12.83
N LYS A 46 3.82 -5.80 -13.76
CA LYS A 46 3.34 -6.30 -15.06
C LYS A 46 2.55 -7.60 -14.88
N HIS A 47 1.38 -7.67 -15.51
CA HIS A 47 0.48 -8.82 -15.46
C HIS A 47 -0.35 -8.92 -16.74
N LYS A 48 -0.97 -10.08 -17.00
CA LYS A 48 -1.84 -10.32 -18.16
C LYS A 48 -3.33 -10.38 -17.81
N ASN A 49 -3.62 -10.81 -16.58
CA ASN A 49 -4.98 -10.97 -16.05
C ASN A 49 -4.95 -10.90 -14.53
N ILE A 50 -6.10 -11.01 -13.88
CA ILE A 50 -6.23 -10.90 -12.42
C ILE A 50 -5.45 -11.98 -11.68
N PHE A 51 -5.38 -13.21 -12.22
CA PHE A 51 -4.61 -14.29 -11.61
C PHE A 51 -3.10 -13.95 -11.62
N THR A 52 -2.56 -13.50 -12.74
CA THR A 52 -1.15 -13.10 -12.83
C THR A 52 -0.86 -11.82 -12.02
N LEU A 53 -1.84 -10.92 -11.84
CA LEU A 53 -1.73 -9.81 -10.90
C LEU A 53 -1.59 -10.34 -9.47
N LEU A 54 -2.47 -11.26 -9.05
CA LEU A 54 -2.43 -11.87 -7.71
C LEU A 54 -1.07 -12.55 -7.46
N VAL A 55 -0.57 -13.32 -8.43
CA VAL A 55 0.77 -13.94 -8.36
C VAL A 55 1.86 -12.86 -8.24
N SER A 56 1.82 -11.79 -9.06
CA SER A 56 2.81 -10.73 -9.01
C SER A 56 2.83 -10.00 -7.66
N VAL A 57 1.65 -9.72 -7.10
CA VAL A 57 1.53 -9.08 -5.77
C VAL A 57 2.07 -10.00 -4.67
N LEU A 58 1.79 -11.31 -4.72
CA LEU A 58 2.37 -12.28 -3.79
C LEU A 58 3.90 -12.31 -3.91
N LEU A 59 4.44 -12.30 -5.14
CA LEU A 59 5.88 -12.29 -5.39
C LEU A 59 6.56 -11.00 -4.92
N SER A 60 5.86 -9.86 -4.91
CA SER A 60 6.41 -8.56 -4.52
C SER A 60 6.64 -8.40 -3.01
N ALA A 61 6.12 -9.29 -2.18
CA ALA A 61 6.42 -9.29 -0.74
C ALA A 61 7.93 -9.41 -0.51
N GLN A 62 8.55 -8.41 0.13
CA GLN A 62 10.00 -8.32 0.34
C GLN A 62 10.84 -8.45 -0.95
N CYS A 63 10.30 -7.96 -2.07
CA CYS A 63 10.99 -7.97 -3.36
C CYS A 63 10.62 -6.71 -4.15
N THR A 64 11.56 -6.18 -4.95
CA THR A 64 11.28 -5.01 -5.78
C THR A 64 10.38 -5.36 -6.97
N ASP A 65 9.52 -4.43 -7.38
CA ASP A 65 8.65 -4.60 -8.55
C ASP A 65 9.45 -4.92 -9.82
N LEU A 66 10.64 -4.29 -9.96
CA LEU A 66 11.54 -4.53 -11.08
C LEU A 66 12.01 -5.99 -11.13
N ASN A 67 12.42 -6.56 -9.98
CA ASN A 67 12.85 -7.96 -9.93
C ASN A 67 11.69 -8.92 -10.20
N VAL A 68 10.50 -8.65 -9.66
CA VAL A 68 9.29 -9.42 -9.98
C VAL A 68 9.01 -9.38 -11.47
N ASN A 69 9.01 -8.21 -12.09
CA ASN A 69 8.77 -8.06 -13.52
C ASN A 69 9.83 -8.78 -14.38
N ASN A 70 11.11 -8.73 -13.99
CA ASN A 70 12.20 -9.42 -14.67
C ASN A 70 12.06 -10.95 -14.65
N VAL A 71 11.53 -11.50 -13.56
CA VAL A 71 11.27 -12.94 -13.43
C VAL A 71 10.01 -13.33 -14.20
N THR A 72 8.92 -12.58 -14.02
CA THR A 72 7.61 -12.95 -14.55
C THR A 72 7.46 -12.75 -16.05
N LYS A 73 8.30 -11.88 -16.68
CA LYS A 73 8.27 -11.66 -18.14
C LYS A 73 8.44 -12.92 -18.97
N ASN A 74 9.19 -13.91 -18.45
CA ASN A 74 9.42 -15.18 -19.12
C ASN A 74 8.43 -16.29 -18.70
N ILE A 75 7.63 -16.04 -17.65
CA ILE A 75 6.68 -17.00 -17.09
C ILE A 75 5.29 -16.76 -17.69
N TYR A 76 4.78 -15.54 -17.64
CA TYR A 76 3.39 -15.24 -18.01
C TYR A 76 3.02 -15.43 -19.49
N PRO A 77 3.93 -15.36 -20.49
CA PRO A 77 3.61 -15.76 -21.83
C PRO A 77 3.14 -17.22 -21.96
N LYS A 78 3.72 -18.12 -21.14
CA LYS A 78 3.46 -19.55 -21.15
C LYS A 78 2.46 -20.00 -20.07
N TYR A 79 2.55 -19.39 -18.89
CA TYR A 79 1.81 -19.80 -17.68
C TYR A 79 1.07 -18.60 -17.09
N ASN A 80 -0.23 -18.48 -17.39
CA ASN A 80 -1.04 -17.34 -16.98
C ASN A 80 -2.42 -17.70 -16.42
N LYS A 81 -2.66 -18.99 -16.15
CA LYS A 81 -3.87 -19.54 -15.55
C LYS A 81 -3.55 -20.43 -14.36
N PRO A 82 -4.45 -20.62 -13.38
CA PRO A 82 -4.23 -21.52 -12.25
C PRO A 82 -3.86 -22.94 -12.66
N GLU A 83 -4.49 -23.49 -13.70
CA GLU A 83 -4.25 -24.84 -14.23
C GLU A 83 -2.79 -25.03 -14.63
N HIS A 84 -2.20 -24.01 -15.23
CA HIS A 84 -0.80 -24.07 -15.65
C HIS A 84 0.14 -24.26 -14.45
N PHE A 85 -0.11 -23.54 -13.34
CA PHE A 85 0.74 -23.61 -12.15
C PHE A 85 0.51 -24.92 -11.37
N VAL A 86 -0.70 -25.48 -11.38
CA VAL A 86 -0.94 -26.81 -10.81
C VAL A 86 -0.22 -27.87 -11.63
N LYS A 87 -0.31 -27.83 -12.98
CA LYS A 87 0.39 -28.75 -13.87
C LYS A 87 1.91 -28.68 -13.76
N LEU A 88 2.47 -27.50 -13.55
CA LEU A 88 3.91 -27.32 -13.29
C LEU A 88 4.36 -28.02 -12.01
N GLY A 89 3.53 -28.02 -10.97
CA GLY A 89 3.90 -28.51 -9.66
C GLY A 89 4.87 -27.58 -8.91
N ARG A 90 4.91 -27.72 -7.60
CA ARG A 90 5.68 -26.86 -6.69
C ARG A 90 7.17 -26.74 -7.10
N LYS A 91 7.83 -27.84 -7.40
CA LYS A 91 9.29 -27.90 -7.70
C LYS A 91 9.66 -27.05 -8.94
N LYS A 92 8.86 -27.17 -10.02
CA LYS A 92 9.09 -26.36 -11.23
C LYS A 92 8.80 -24.87 -10.97
N ILE A 93 7.78 -24.52 -10.17
CA ILE A 93 7.52 -23.13 -9.76
C ILE A 93 8.72 -22.59 -8.98
N GLU A 94 9.27 -23.33 -8.00
CA GLU A 94 10.48 -22.94 -7.26
C GLU A 94 11.63 -22.57 -8.20
N ASN A 95 11.88 -23.41 -9.20
CA ASN A 95 12.94 -23.15 -10.19
C ASN A 95 12.69 -21.90 -11.03
N LEU A 96 11.43 -21.66 -11.44
CA LEU A 96 11.05 -20.47 -12.22
C LEU A 96 11.25 -19.17 -11.44
N ILE A 97 11.01 -19.18 -10.14
CA ILE A 97 11.06 -17.98 -9.29
C ILE A 97 12.28 -17.94 -8.35
N LYS A 98 13.31 -18.75 -8.57
CA LYS A 98 14.49 -18.87 -7.67
C LYS A 98 15.23 -17.56 -7.40
N LYS A 99 15.09 -16.55 -8.29
CA LYS A 99 15.66 -15.20 -8.13
C LYS A 99 14.83 -14.29 -7.23
N ILE A 100 13.66 -14.74 -6.75
CA ILE A 100 12.79 -14.01 -5.82
C ILE A 100 13.15 -14.41 -4.39
N GLY A 101 13.24 -13.44 -3.49
CA GLY A 101 13.47 -13.73 -2.07
C GLY A 101 12.41 -14.67 -1.49
N ILE A 102 12.79 -15.56 -0.56
CA ILE A 102 11.92 -16.56 0.08
C ILE A 102 11.10 -17.41 -0.94
N PHE A 103 11.70 -17.71 -2.07
CA PHE A 103 11.04 -18.33 -3.23
C PHE A 103 10.37 -19.68 -2.91
N ARG A 104 10.93 -20.50 -2.00
CA ARG A 104 10.34 -21.81 -1.65
C ARG A 104 8.97 -21.67 -0.98
N ILE A 105 8.83 -20.69 -0.07
CA ILE A 105 7.55 -20.40 0.58
C ILE A 105 6.57 -19.82 -0.44
N LYS A 106 7.00 -18.88 -1.27
CA LYS A 106 6.18 -18.28 -2.33
C LYS A 106 5.72 -19.32 -3.36
N ALA A 107 6.59 -20.22 -3.78
CA ALA A 107 6.22 -21.30 -4.70
C ALA A 107 5.18 -22.26 -4.09
N LYS A 108 5.34 -22.63 -2.80
CA LYS A 108 4.32 -23.39 -2.06
C LYS A 108 2.98 -22.65 -2.05
N SER A 109 2.99 -21.36 -1.72
CA SER A 109 1.79 -20.54 -1.69
C SER A 109 1.12 -20.43 -3.05
N ILE A 110 1.87 -20.16 -4.13
CA ILE A 110 1.35 -20.07 -5.49
C ILE A 110 0.73 -21.40 -5.92
N TYR A 111 1.40 -22.53 -5.67
CA TYR A 111 0.89 -23.86 -6.02
C TYR A 111 -0.44 -24.16 -5.28
N LEU A 112 -0.46 -23.98 -3.96
CA LEU A 112 -1.65 -24.26 -3.15
C LEU A 112 -2.80 -23.29 -3.46
N MET A 113 -2.50 -22.02 -3.67
CA MET A 113 -3.46 -20.99 -4.09
C MET A 113 -4.08 -21.37 -5.45
N SER A 114 -3.26 -21.79 -6.41
CA SER A 114 -3.74 -22.20 -7.74
C SER A 114 -4.66 -23.40 -7.65
N ARG A 115 -4.32 -24.42 -6.84
CA ARG A 115 -5.19 -25.56 -6.56
C ARG A 115 -6.52 -25.12 -5.95
N GLN A 116 -6.48 -24.31 -4.88
CA GLN A 116 -7.70 -23.85 -4.21
C GLN A 116 -8.59 -23.03 -5.15
N ILE A 117 -8.01 -22.22 -6.05
CA ILE A 117 -8.78 -21.47 -7.06
C ILE A 117 -9.48 -22.43 -8.03
N LEU A 118 -8.83 -23.52 -8.42
CA LEU A 118 -9.47 -24.56 -9.26
C LEU A 118 -10.59 -25.28 -8.50
N ASP A 119 -10.26 -25.79 -7.32
CA ASP A 119 -11.14 -26.68 -6.56
C ASP A 119 -12.38 -25.96 -6.02
N LYS A 120 -12.26 -24.69 -5.62
CA LYS A 120 -13.30 -23.95 -4.91
C LYS A 120 -13.91 -22.76 -5.68
N HIS A 121 -13.23 -22.29 -6.73
CA HIS A 121 -13.62 -21.07 -7.44
C HIS A 121 -13.68 -21.25 -8.97
N ASN A 122 -13.78 -22.49 -9.45
CA ASN A 122 -13.91 -22.80 -10.88
C ASN A 122 -12.84 -22.13 -11.76
N GLY A 123 -11.58 -22.08 -11.28
CA GLY A 123 -10.46 -21.47 -11.98
C GLY A 123 -10.46 -19.95 -12.02
N ARG A 124 -11.38 -19.28 -11.33
CA ARG A 124 -11.49 -17.81 -11.29
C ARG A 124 -11.03 -17.26 -9.95
N VAL A 125 -10.26 -16.18 -9.97
CA VAL A 125 -9.87 -15.47 -8.74
C VAL A 125 -11.13 -14.93 -8.06
N PRO A 126 -11.34 -15.22 -6.76
CA PRO A 126 -12.52 -14.76 -6.03
C PRO A 126 -12.55 -13.23 -5.92
N LYS A 127 -13.77 -12.66 -5.82
CA LYS A 127 -14.04 -11.21 -5.87
C LYS A 127 -14.41 -10.60 -4.52
N THR A 128 -14.16 -11.30 -3.42
CA THR A 128 -14.41 -10.78 -2.07
C THR A 128 -13.15 -10.81 -1.23
N PHE A 129 -13.04 -9.91 -0.25
CA PHE A 129 -11.91 -9.90 0.68
C PHE A 129 -11.81 -11.21 1.45
N GLU A 130 -12.95 -11.69 1.93
CA GLU A 130 -13.03 -12.91 2.73
C GLU A 130 -12.50 -14.13 1.98
N GLU A 131 -12.87 -14.30 0.72
CA GLU A 131 -12.39 -15.43 -0.09
C GLU A 131 -10.94 -15.26 -0.54
N LEU A 132 -10.51 -14.05 -0.86
CA LEU A 132 -9.12 -13.77 -1.22
C LEU A 132 -8.17 -14.03 -0.05
N GLU A 133 -8.53 -13.62 1.17
CA GLU A 133 -7.70 -13.79 2.36
C GLU A 133 -7.63 -15.27 2.84
N LYS A 134 -8.56 -16.11 2.41
CA LYS A 134 -8.50 -17.58 2.62
C LYS A 134 -7.52 -18.27 1.66
N LEU A 135 -7.04 -17.58 0.62
CA LEU A 135 -6.07 -18.16 -0.32
C LEU A 135 -4.66 -18.22 0.31
N PRO A 136 -3.93 -19.33 0.13
CA PRO A 136 -2.57 -19.48 0.65
C PRO A 136 -1.62 -18.35 0.22
N GLY A 137 -1.05 -17.65 1.18
CA GLY A 137 -0.12 -16.54 0.95
C GLY A 137 -0.75 -15.20 0.60
N VAL A 138 -2.06 -15.10 0.69
CA VAL A 138 -2.82 -13.85 0.46
C VAL A 138 -3.26 -13.27 1.80
N GLY A 139 -2.60 -12.19 2.21
CA GLY A 139 -3.04 -11.39 3.36
C GLY A 139 -3.86 -10.18 2.93
N HIS A 140 -4.37 -9.41 3.91
CA HIS A 140 -5.23 -8.24 3.71
C HIS A 140 -4.66 -7.23 2.68
N LYS A 141 -3.35 -6.93 2.76
CA LYS A 141 -2.71 -6.03 1.79
C LYS A 141 -2.77 -6.57 0.36
N THR A 142 -2.47 -7.87 0.16
CA THR A 142 -2.52 -8.50 -1.15
C THR A 142 -3.95 -8.50 -1.70
N ALA A 143 -4.92 -8.88 -0.88
CA ALA A 143 -6.34 -8.81 -1.22
C ALA A 143 -6.76 -7.38 -1.61
N SER A 144 -6.36 -6.36 -0.82
CA SER A 144 -6.67 -4.96 -1.11
C SER A 144 -6.11 -4.49 -2.46
N VAL A 145 -4.88 -4.90 -2.83
CA VAL A 145 -4.31 -4.56 -4.14
C VAL A 145 -5.09 -5.25 -5.28
N VAL A 146 -5.43 -6.53 -5.13
CA VAL A 146 -6.17 -7.28 -6.15
C VAL A 146 -7.59 -6.73 -6.30
N MET A 147 -8.29 -6.44 -5.20
CA MET A 147 -9.61 -5.81 -5.23
C MET A 147 -9.56 -4.44 -5.93
N SER A 148 -8.57 -3.63 -5.60
CA SER A 148 -8.43 -2.27 -6.12
C SER A 148 -7.98 -2.27 -7.59
N GLN A 149 -6.90 -2.95 -7.92
CA GLN A 149 -6.23 -2.84 -9.22
C GLN A 149 -6.73 -3.91 -10.22
N GLY A 150 -7.19 -5.05 -9.73
CA GLY A 150 -7.69 -6.14 -10.56
C GLY A 150 -9.18 -6.05 -10.84
N PHE A 151 -9.97 -5.77 -9.82
CA PHE A 151 -11.43 -5.74 -9.92
C PHE A 151 -12.03 -4.33 -9.95
N GLY A 152 -11.23 -3.28 -9.72
CA GLY A 152 -11.72 -1.90 -9.69
C GLY A 152 -12.54 -1.53 -8.45
N PHE A 153 -12.59 -2.38 -7.43
CA PHE A 153 -13.26 -2.07 -6.17
C PHE A 153 -12.44 -1.08 -5.35
N PRO A 154 -13.06 -0.06 -4.74
CA PRO A 154 -12.33 0.90 -3.91
C PRO A 154 -11.74 0.21 -2.67
N ALA A 155 -10.43 0.05 -2.64
CA ALA A 155 -9.67 -0.47 -1.52
C ALA A 155 -8.41 0.37 -1.30
N PHE A 156 -7.98 0.50 -0.04
CA PHE A 156 -6.82 1.28 0.34
C PHE A 156 -5.74 0.36 0.91
N ALA A 157 -4.90 -0.20 0.05
CA ALA A 157 -3.83 -1.08 0.48
C ALA A 157 -2.72 -0.30 1.21
N VAL A 158 -2.62 -0.42 2.52
CA VAL A 158 -1.58 0.25 3.30
C VAL A 158 -0.30 -0.57 3.34
N ASP A 159 0.78 0.01 2.81
CA ASP A 159 2.13 -0.55 2.89
C ASP A 159 3.04 0.29 3.81
N THR A 160 4.31 -0.08 3.90
CA THR A 160 5.31 0.63 4.71
C THR A 160 5.51 2.08 4.26
N HIS A 161 5.36 2.39 2.95
CA HIS A 161 5.43 3.76 2.45
C HIS A 161 4.23 4.58 2.92
N ILE A 162 3.03 4.05 2.71
CA ILE A 162 1.78 4.72 3.09
C ILE A 162 1.72 4.93 4.60
N HIS A 163 2.02 3.90 5.39
CA HIS A 163 2.03 3.99 6.85
C HIS A 163 3.00 5.07 7.35
N ARG A 164 4.21 5.13 6.79
CA ARG A 164 5.21 6.16 7.10
C ARG A 164 4.75 7.56 6.71
N LEU A 165 4.26 7.73 5.48
CA LEU A 165 3.89 9.05 4.98
C LEU A 165 2.64 9.59 5.68
N ALA A 166 1.66 8.75 5.95
CA ALA A 166 0.46 9.13 6.70
C ALA A 166 0.82 9.69 8.09
N GLN A 167 1.79 9.09 8.79
CA GLN A 167 2.31 9.62 10.04
C GLN A 167 3.03 10.96 9.86
N ARG A 168 3.93 11.07 8.85
CA ARG A 168 4.67 12.31 8.56
C ARG A 168 3.74 13.47 8.20
N TRP A 169 2.63 13.19 7.54
CA TRP A 169 1.61 14.18 7.16
C TRP A 169 0.59 14.45 8.26
N GLY A 170 0.62 13.66 9.35
CA GLY A 170 -0.31 13.80 10.49
C GLY A 170 -1.73 13.43 10.13
N LEU A 171 -1.91 12.38 9.34
CA LEU A 171 -3.18 11.79 8.96
C LEU A 171 -3.54 10.54 9.77
N THR A 172 -2.62 10.07 10.60
CA THR A 172 -2.78 8.93 11.49
C THR A 172 -1.84 9.04 12.68
N ASN A 173 -2.20 8.43 13.81
CA ASN A 173 -1.34 8.29 14.97
C ASN A 173 -0.27 7.19 14.82
N GLY A 174 -0.33 6.41 13.73
CA GLY A 174 0.63 5.37 13.40
C GLY A 174 0.62 4.19 14.38
N LYS A 175 -0.49 3.90 15.07
CA LYS A 175 -0.58 2.77 16.01
C LYS A 175 -0.23 1.44 15.31
N ASN A 176 -0.81 1.20 14.14
CA ASN A 176 -0.53 0.07 13.25
C ASN A 176 -1.09 0.35 11.85
N VAL A 177 -0.90 -0.57 10.91
CA VAL A 177 -1.39 -0.42 9.51
C VAL A 177 -2.91 -0.42 9.41
N ILE A 178 -3.60 -1.18 10.26
CA ILE A 178 -5.08 -1.25 10.30
C ILE A 178 -5.65 0.12 10.70
N GLN A 179 -5.10 0.74 11.74
CA GLN A 179 -5.52 2.09 12.14
C GLN A 179 -5.23 3.10 11.05
N THR A 180 -4.06 3.01 10.40
CA THR A 180 -3.71 3.90 9.28
C THR A 180 -4.70 3.76 8.12
N GLU A 181 -5.08 2.54 7.75
CA GLU A 181 -6.08 2.30 6.71
C GLU A 181 -7.43 2.93 7.08
N LYS A 182 -7.89 2.71 8.31
CA LYS A 182 -9.13 3.29 8.84
C LYS A 182 -9.13 4.82 8.78
N ASP A 183 -8.03 5.45 9.23
CA ASP A 183 -7.87 6.90 9.24
C ASP A 183 -7.88 7.46 7.80
N LEU A 184 -7.12 6.86 6.89
CA LEU A 184 -7.06 7.31 5.50
C LEU A 184 -8.40 7.13 4.77
N LYS A 185 -9.12 6.03 5.01
CA LYS A 185 -10.46 5.80 4.47
C LYS A 185 -11.49 6.81 4.98
N ARG A 186 -11.36 7.29 6.22
CA ARG A 186 -12.19 8.35 6.79
C ARG A 186 -11.92 9.72 6.16
N ILE A 187 -10.65 10.01 5.88
CA ILE A 187 -10.18 11.33 5.44
C ILE A 187 -10.35 11.52 3.93
N PHE A 188 -10.06 10.49 3.13
CA PHE A 188 -10.07 10.60 1.67
C PHE A 188 -11.35 10.04 1.04
N PRO A 189 -11.88 10.69 -0.02
CA PRO A 189 -13.04 10.20 -0.75
C PRO A 189 -12.81 8.78 -1.33
N LYS A 190 -13.81 7.92 -1.22
CA LYS A 190 -13.73 6.50 -1.60
C LYS A 190 -13.26 6.27 -3.05
N ASN A 191 -13.72 7.11 -3.97
CA ASN A 191 -13.35 7.04 -5.40
C ASN A 191 -11.87 7.38 -5.68
N THR A 192 -11.15 7.93 -4.70
CA THR A 192 -9.72 8.27 -4.85
C THR A 192 -8.78 7.14 -4.39
N TRP A 193 -9.25 6.19 -3.57
CA TRP A 193 -8.40 5.25 -2.84
C TRP A 193 -7.47 4.42 -3.73
N SER A 194 -8.01 3.86 -4.81
CA SER A 194 -7.25 3.00 -5.73
C SER A 194 -6.09 3.71 -6.43
N LYS A 195 -6.29 4.97 -6.80
CA LYS A 195 -5.24 5.80 -7.41
C LYS A 195 -4.30 6.38 -6.35
N LEU A 196 -4.87 6.88 -5.26
CA LEU A 196 -4.13 7.56 -4.19
C LEU A 196 -3.11 6.63 -3.52
N HIS A 197 -3.46 5.37 -3.30
CA HIS A 197 -2.54 4.34 -2.81
C HIS A 197 -1.25 4.28 -3.63
N LEU A 198 -1.34 4.20 -4.96
CA LEU A 198 -0.16 4.18 -5.85
C LEU A 198 0.58 5.52 -5.87
N GLN A 199 -0.14 6.64 -5.88
CA GLN A 199 0.46 7.97 -5.84
C GLN A 199 1.29 8.19 -4.58
N ILE A 200 0.81 7.74 -3.41
CA ILE A 200 1.53 7.84 -2.14
C ILE A 200 2.80 6.97 -2.18
N ILE A 201 2.72 5.77 -2.74
CA ILE A 201 3.90 4.89 -2.89
C ILE A 201 4.96 5.56 -3.78
N PHE A 202 4.57 6.09 -4.94
CA PHE A 202 5.51 6.78 -5.85
C PHE A 202 6.13 7.99 -5.18
N TYR A 203 5.32 8.83 -4.53
CA TYR A 203 5.82 9.98 -3.79
C TYR A 203 6.77 9.59 -2.66
N GLY A 204 6.49 8.49 -1.98
CA GLY A 204 7.33 7.96 -0.90
C GLY A 204 8.67 7.42 -1.37
N ARG A 205 8.74 6.92 -2.60
CA ARG A 205 9.98 6.44 -3.22
C ARG A 205 10.83 7.59 -3.77
N GLU A 206 10.20 8.61 -4.31
CA GLU A 206 10.86 9.69 -5.03
C GLU A 206 11.22 10.88 -4.11
N PHE A 207 10.26 11.41 -3.37
CA PHE A 207 10.42 12.67 -2.63
C PHE A 207 10.47 12.53 -1.11
N CYS A 208 9.85 11.49 -0.55
CA CYS A 208 9.74 11.34 0.91
C CYS A 208 10.31 10.01 1.39
N LYS A 209 11.59 9.79 1.06
CA LYS A 209 12.30 8.55 1.40
C LYS A 209 12.43 8.34 2.91
N ALA A 210 12.64 7.09 3.32
CA ALA A 210 12.63 6.71 4.73
C ALA A 210 13.73 7.42 5.53
N ARG A 211 14.95 7.52 4.97
CA ARG A 211 16.17 8.01 5.63
C ARG A 211 16.58 9.43 5.22
N GLU A 212 15.75 10.15 4.45
CA GLU A 212 16.14 11.48 3.94
C GLU A 212 15.20 12.59 4.40
N CYS A 213 13.89 12.42 4.23
CA CYS A 213 12.94 13.51 4.47
C CYS A 213 12.61 13.73 5.95
N TYR A 214 12.45 12.67 6.73
CA TYR A 214 12.04 12.72 8.15
C TYR A 214 10.83 13.62 8.46
N GLY A 215 10.01 13.92 7.45
CA GLY A 215 8.86 14.82 7.59
C GLY A 215 9.18 16.31 7.48
N LEU A 216 10.38 16.69 7.05
CA LEU A 216 10.88 18.07 7.05
C LEU A 216 10.99 18.69 5.65
N THR A 217 11.51 17.95 4.66
CA THR A 217 12.04 18.57 3.44
C THR A 217 11.11 18.49 2.22
N CYS A 218 10.32 17.45 2.08
CA CYS A 218 9.50 17.29 0.89
C CYS A 218 8.29 18.23 0.86
N LYS A 219 7.82 18.56 -0.33
CA LYS A 219 6.72 19.51 -0.56
C LYS A 219 5.48 19.21 0.28
N ILE A 220 5.03 17.95 0.36
CA ILE A 220 3.81 17.61 1.13
C ILE A 220 4.06 17.78 2.62
N CYS A 221 5.22 17.37 3.15
CA CYS A 221 5.56 17.57 4.56
C CYS A 221 5.55 19.05 4.94
N ASN A 222 6.17 19.90 4.12
CA ASN A 222 6.19 21.36 4.33
C ASN A 222 4.80 21.97 4.16
N THR A 223 3.98 21.44 3.25
CA THR A 223 2.58 21.90 3.10
C THR A 223 1.74 21.56 4.32
N CYS A 224 1.92 20.36 4.89
CA CYS A 224 1.16 19.91 6.08
C CYS A 224 1.64 20.57 7.37
N TYR A 225 2.93 20.86 7.46
CA TYR A 225 3.60 21.39 8.65
C TYR A 225 4.72 22.37 8.26
N PRO A 226 4.38 23.62 7.85
CA PRO A 226 5.36 24.59 7.34
C PRO A 226 6.42 24.98 8.39
N ASN A 227 6.06 24.94 9.66
CA ASN A 227 6.93 25.36 10.78
C ASN A 227 7.59 24.18 11.52
N ARG A 228 7.55 22.95 10.95
CA ARG A 228 8.18 21.82 11.58
C ARG A 228 9.69 21.92 11.54
N LYS A 229 10.33 21.96 12.70
CA LYS A 229 11.80 22.00 12.84
C LYS A 229 12.41 20.66 13.30
N LYS A 230 11.60 19.81 13.95
CA LYS A 230 12.07 18.51 14.48
C LYS A 230 11.66 17.35 13.57
N PRO A 231 12.55 16.36 13.35
CA PRO A 231 12.23 15.18 12.57
C PRO A 231 11.13 14.35 13.24
N ILE A 232 10.35 13.65 12.41
CA ILE A 232 9.37 12.66 12.89
C ILE A 232 9.98 11.26 12.75
N ILE A 233 10.09 10.58 13.88
CA ILE A 233 10.37 9.15 13.96
C ILE A 233 9.03 8.42 13.81
N THR A 234 8.85 7.73 12.69
CA THR A 234 7.62 6.99 12.41
C THR A 234 7.69 5.58 12.98
N LYS A 235 6.56 5.09 13.48
CA LYS A 235 6.40 3.69 13.89
C LYS A 235 6.47 2.78 12.66
N LYS A 236 6.99 1.58 12.82
CA LYS A 236 7.05 0.58 11.75
C LYS A 236 5.64 0.05 11.43
N ALA A 237 5.45 -0.38 10.19
CA ALA A 237 4.25 -1.04 9.71
C ALA A 237 4.15 -2.48 10.25
#